data_f9bd243067722e6bd719a7c5957bca56
#
_entry.id   f9bd243067722e6bd719a7c5957bca56
#
_cell.length_a   1.000
_cell.length_b   1.000
_cell.length_c   1.000
_cell.angle_alpha   90.00
_cell.angle_beta   90.00
_cell.angle_gamma   90.00
#
_symmetry.space_group_name_H-M   'P 1'
#
loop_
_entity.id
_entity.type
_entity.pdbx_description
1 polymer ?
#
loop_
_entity_poly.entity_id
_entity_poly.type
_entity_poly.pdbx_seq_one_letter_code
_entity_poly.pdbx_strand_id
1 'polypeptide(L)'
;MRSSYSEEDVILLLKDITGLVEPQPAKVREKLIQSGKHYSEMLPVEYVPTDQYMQVYHNALKHYAKPVANAVGMLADKIIENKGKKIVLVSLARAGIPIGILVKRYIKFKYGINVPHYSISIIRGRGIDDNAMKYLLEKYRPQQILFVDGWIGKGAILNELKKDISAYEGVSADIAVVADPANVTELCGTHEDILIPSSCLNSTVCLLYTSDAAD
;
A
#
# COMPACT_ATOMS: atom_id res chain seq x y z
N MET A 1 -6.62 16.48 -7.40
CA MET A 1 -5.37 15.73 -7.68
C MET A 1 -5.57 14.88 -8.92
N ARG A 2 -4.65 14.91 -9.90
CA ARG A 2 -4.74 14.00 -11.05
C ARG A 2 -4.33 12.59 -10.58
N SER A 3 -5.20 11.61 -10.80
CA SER A 3 -4.95 10.22 -10.47
C SER A 3 -5.38 9.31 -11.62
N SER A 4 -4.69 8.19 -11.80
CA SER A 4 -5.11 7.12 -12.72
C SER A 4 -6.20 6.23 -12.12
N TYR A 5 -6.50 6.39 -10.84
CA TYR A 5 -7.57 5.64 -10.16
C TYR A 5 -8.88 6.42 -10.18
N SER A 6 -10.00 5.70 -10.31
CA SER A 6 -11.35 6.28 -10.16
C SER A 6 -11.62 6.60 -8.69
N GLU A 7 -12.31 7.73 -8.43
CA GLU A 7 -12.79 8.08 -7.08
C GLU A 7 -13.80 7.07 -6.52
N GLU A 8 -14.48 6.33 -7.40
CA GLU A 8 -15.35 5.22 -6.98
C GLU A 8 -14.55 4.06 -6.37
N ASP A 9 -13.30 3.87 -6.79
CA ASP A 9 -12.42 2.82 -6.31
C ASP A 9 -11.65 3.23 -5.05
N VAL A 10 -11.12 4.45 -5.02
CA VAL A 10 -10.32 4.95 -3.90
C VAL A 10 -10.33 6.47 -3.82
N ILE A 11 -10.44 6.99 -2.61
CA ILE A 11 -10.24 8.42 -2.31
C ILE A 11 -8.82 8.59 -1.76
N LEU A 12 -8.00 9.37 -2.48
CA LEU A 12 -6.61 9.62 -2.10
C LEU A 12 -6.56 10.79 -1.11
N LEU A 13 -6.25 10.52 0.17
CA LEU A 13 -5.98 11.53 1.18
C LEU A 13 -4.51 11.95 1.13
N LEU A 14 -4.07 12.43 -0.03
CA LEU A 14 -2.70 12.80 -0.34
C LEU A 14 -2.68 14.23 -0.89
N LYS A 15 -1.59 14.96 -0.64
CA LYS A 15 -1.38 16.28 -1.24
C LYS A 15 -0.74 16.14 -2.62
N ASP A 16 -1.22 16.94 -3.57
CA ASP A 16 -0.56 17.09 -4.86
C ASP A 16 0.66 18.01 -4.70
N ILE A 17 1.84 17.44 -4.93
CA ILE A 17 3.12 18.15 -4.86
C ILE A 17 3.75 18.36 -6.24
N THR A 18 2.96 18.21 -7.31
CA THR A 18 3.44 18.41 -8.68
C THR A 18 3.98 19.82 -8.84
N GLY A 19 5.24 19.93 -9.27
CA GLY A 19 5.92 21.21 -9.45
C GLY A 19 6.47 21.85 -8.18
N LEU A 20 6.25 21.26 -6.99
CA LEU A 20 6.81 21.77 -5.72
C LEU A 20 8.19 21.18 -5.41
N VAL A 21 8.47 20.00 -5.94
CA VAL A 21 9.76 19.32 -5.73
C VAL A 21 10.29 18.85 -7.08
N GLU A 22 11.50 19.26 -7.40
CA GLU A 22 12.18 18.84 -8.63
C GLU A 22 12.70 17.40 -8.51
N PRO A 23 12.40 16.51 -9.50
CA PRO A 23 12.95 15.17 -9.52
C PRO A 23 14.48 15.18 -9.64
N GLN A 24 15.13 14.30 -8.89
CA GLN A 24 16.59 14.23 -8.83
C GLN A 24 17.13 12.87 -9.29
N PRO A 25 18.28 12.87 -10.01
CA PRO A 25 18.96 11.63 -10.39
C PRO A 25 19.39 10.82 -9.14
N ALA A 26 19.42 9.47 -9.31
CA ALA A 26 19.75 8.55 -8.22
C ALA A 26 21.07 8.90 -7.52
N LYS A 27 22.15 9.19 -8.26
CA LYS A 27 23.46 9.59 -7.68
C LYS A 27 23.42 10.85 -6.80
N VAL A 28 22.56 11.81 -7.14
CA VAL A 28 22.37 13.04 -6.34
C VAL A 28 21.62 12.73 -5.07
N ARG A 29 20.55 11.95 -5.18
CA ARG A 29 19.74 11.51 -4.03
C ARG A 29 20.57 10.70 -3.04
N GLU A 30 21.37 9.77 -3.53
CA GLU A 30 22.26 8.95 -2.70
C GLU A 30 23.20 9.83 -1.84
N LYS A 31 23.88 10.80 -2.45
CA LYS A 31 24.72 11.74 -1.72
C LYS A 31 23.97 12.54 -0.66
N LEU A 32 22.74 12.98 -0.99
CA LEU A 32 21.91 13.72 -0.04
C LEU A 32 21.46 12.83 1.13
N ILE A 33 21.10 11.57 0.87
CA ILE A 33 20.78 10.60 1.92
C ILE A 33 21.97 10.35 2.83
N GLN A 34 23.15 10.14 2.27
CA GLN A 34 24.41 10.00 3.03
C GLN A 34 24.75 11.24 3.87
N SER A 35 24.32 12.43 3.44
CA SER A 35 24.47 13.67 4.21
C SER A 35 23.37 13.90 5.25
N GLY A 36 22.44 12.93 5.44
CA GLY A 36 21.39 12.97 6.46
C GLY A 36 20.02 13.48 5.98
N LYS A 37 19.86 13.78 4.67
CA LYS A 37 18.55 14.16 4.15
C LYS A 37 17.64 12.93 4.03
N HIS A 38 16.41 13.04 4.55
CA HIS A 38 15.47 11.90 4.50
C HIS A 38 14.99 11.63 3.06
N TYR A 39 14.91 10.36 2.67
CA TYR A 39 14.54 9.94 1.31
C TYR A 39 13.16 10.48 0.86
N SER A 40 12.22 10.64 1.79
CA SER A 40 10.87 11.16 1.53
C SER A 40 10.81 12.64 1.16
N GLU A 41 11.89 13.38 1.33
CA GLU A 41 11.99 14.80 0.97
C GLU A 41 12.45 15.02 -0.49
N MET A 42 12.60 13.94 -1.23
CA MET A 42 13.14 13.97 -2.58
C MET A 42 12.29 13.11 -3.53
N LEU A 43 12.11 13.58 -4.76
CA LEU A 43 11.52 12.79 -5.82
C LEU A 43 12.62 12.12 -6.66
N PRO A 44 12.49 10.84 -7.01
CA PRO A 44 13.36 10.23 -8.01
C PRO A 44 12.97 10.69 -9.42
N VAL A 45 13.95 10.71 -10.33
CA VAL A 45 13.66 10.69 -11.76
C VAL A 45 13.17 9.28 -12.08
N GLU A 46 11.93 9.17 -12.52
CA GLU A 46 11.37 7.89 -12.96
C GLU A 46 11.70 7.66 -14.44
N TYR A 47 12.24 6.50 -14.75
CA TYR A 47 12.59 6.12 -16.10
C TYR A 47 11.39 5.48 -16.79
N VAL A 48 11.21 5.79 -18.08
CA VAL A 48 10.25 5.08 -18.92
C VAL A 48 10.73 3.63 -19.07
N PRO A 49 9.91 2.64 -18.74
CA PRO A 49 10.29 1.23 -18.90
C PRO A 49 10.63 0.92 -20.36
N THR A 50 11.68 0.12 -20.60
CA THR A 50 12.03 -0.35 -21.92
C THR A 50 11.01 -1.37 -22.44
N ASP A 51 10.95 -1.58 -23.76
CA ASP A 51 10.07 -2.59 -24.36
C ASP A 51 10.35 -3.98 -23.80
N GLN A 52 11.62 -4.33 -23.57
CA GLN A 52 12.02 -5.60 -22.96
C GLN A 52 11.46 -5.72 -21.53
N TYR A 53 11.54 -4.65 -20.72
CA TYR A 53 10.98 -4.64 -19.39
C TYR A 53 9.46 -4.82 -19.41
N MET A 54 8.77 -4.10 -20.33
CA MET A 54 7.32 -4.22 -20.48
C MET A 54 6.91 -5.63 -20.94
N GLN A 55 7.71 -6.28 -21.74
CA GLN A 55 7.47 -7.67 -22.16
C GLN A 55 7.56 -8.64 -20.97
N VAL A 56 8.56 -8.47 -20.11
CA VAL A 56 8.70 -9.24 -18.86
C VAL A 56 7.52 -8.96 -17.92
N TYR A 57 7.12 -7.70 -17.77
CA TYR A 57 5.96 -7.30 -16.98
C TYR A 57 4.67 -7.98 -17.47
N HIS A 58 4.38 -7.95 -18.78
CA HIS A 58 3.19 -8.59 -19.33
C HIS A 58 3.19 -10.12 -19.15
N ASN A 59 4.35 -10.74 -19.23
CA ASN A 59 4.50 -12.18 -18.97
C ASN A 59 4.26 -12.48 -17.48
N ALA A 60 4.81 -11.67 -16.57
CA ALA A 60 4.57 -11.79 -15.15
C ALA A 60 3.09 -11.58 -14.81
N LEU A 61 2.47 -10.54 -15.37
CA LEU A 61 1.04 -10.27 -15.18
C LEU A 61 0.18 -11.49 -15.60
N LYS A 62 0.46 -12.05 -16.77
CA LYS A 62 -0.26 -13.23 -17.26
C LYS A 62 -0.07 -14.45 -16.36
N HIS A 63 1.14 -14.65 -15.84
CA HIS A 63 1.48 -15.79 -15.00
C HIS A 63 0.87 -15.67 -13.59
N TYR A 64 0.97 -14.48 -12.99
CA TYR A 64 0.55 -14.25 -11.60
C TYR A 64 -0.87 -13.73 -11.43
N ALA A 65 -1.59 -13.39 -12.51
CA ALA A 65 -2.96 -12.86 -12.41
C ALA A 65 -3.89 -13.79 -11.61
N LYS A 66 -3.87 -15.10 -11.89
CA LYS A 66 -4.71 -16.06 -11.20
C LYS A 66 -4.30 -16.30 -9.74
N PRO A 67 -3.02 -16.56 -9.42
CA PRO A 67 -2.56 -16.64 -8.03
C PRO A 67 -2.92 -15.40 -7.21
N VAL A 68 -2.65 -14.20 -7.73
CA VAL A 68 -2.98 -12.94 -7.04
C VAL A 68 -4.48 -12.77 -6.86
N ALA A 69 -5.30 -13.06 -7.90
CA ALA A 69 -6.75 -12.97 -7.80
C ALA A 69 -7.31 -13.92 -6.73
N ASN A 70 -6.79 -15.14 -6.65
CA ASN A 70 -7.18 -16.10 -5.61
C ASN A 70 -6.81 -15.58 -4.21
N ALA A 71 -5.59 -15.07 -4.03
CA ALA A 71 -5.13 -14.52 -2.76
C ALA A 71 -5.97 -13.29 -2.35
N VAL A 72 -6.31 -12.40 -3.29
CA VAL A 72 -7.22 -11.27 -3.04
C VAL A 72 -8.61 -11.75 -2.61
N GLY A 73 -9.15 -12.79 -3.27
CA GLY A 73 -10.43 -13.37 -2.89
C GLY A 73 -10.42 -13.97 -1.48
N MET A 74 -9.39 -14.75 -1.15
CA MET A 74 -9.21 -15.32 0.19
C MET A 74 -9.03 -14.23 1.26
N LEU A 75 -8.27 -13.20 0.97
CA LEU A 75 -8.10 -12.05 1.85
C LEU A 75 -9.43 -11.35 2.11
N ALA A 76 -10.18 -11.05 1.06
CA ALA A 76 -11.46 -10.35 1.17
C ALA A 76 -12.49 -11.18 1.97
N ASP A 77 -12.51 -12.49 1.80
CA ASP A 77 -13.35 -13.40 2.58
C ASP A 77 -12.98 -13.36 4.06
N LYS A 78 -11.68 -13.49 4.40
CA LYS A 78 -11.18 -13.38 5.78
C LYS A 78 -11.52 -12.01 6.40
N ILE A 79 -11.42 -10.92 5.62
CA ILE A 79 -11.78 -9.58 6.10
C ILE A 79 -13.26 -9.53 6.52
N ILE A 80 -14.16 -10.03 5.67
CA ILE A 80 -15.61 -10.03 5.99
C ILE A 80 -15.93 -10.94 7.17
N GLU A 81 -15.27 -12.09 7.28
CA GLU A 81 -15.46 -13.03 8.40
C GLU A 81 -14.99 -12.43 9.73
N ASN A 82 -13.80 -11.80 9.76
CA ASN A 82 -13.19 -11.33 11.00
C ASN A 82 -13.63 -9.91 11.42
N LYS A 83 -13.87 -9.02 10.46
CA LYS A 83 -14.17 -7.60 10.70
C LYS A 83 -15.64 -7.23 10.40
N GLY A 84 -16.37 -8.11 9.73
CA GLY A 84 -17.77 -7.88 9.34
C GLY A 84 -17.93 -6.90 8.20
N LYS A 85 -19.16 -6.40 8.05
CA LYS A 85 -19.57 -5.63 6.85
C LYS A 85 -19.37 -4.11 6.99
N LYS A 86 -19.10 -3.60 8.19
CA LYS A 86 -18.95 -2.16 8.47
C LYS A 86 -17.49 -1.77 8.60
N ILE A 87 -16.72 -2.03 7.55
CA ILE A 87 -15.29 -1.73 7.49
C ILE A 87 -15.02 -0.54 6.57
N VAL A 88 -13.88 0.10 6.79
CA VAL A 88 -13.30 1.13 5.93
C VAL A 88 -11.89 0.67 5.57
N LEU A 89 -11.63 0.46 4.29
CA LEU A 89 -10.31 0.09 3.82
C LEU A 89 -9.43 1.33 3.74
N VAL A 90 -8.23 1.25 4.31
CA VAL A 90 -7.25 2.33 4.33
C VAL A 90 -5.93 1.81 3.78
N SER A 91 -5.73 2.01 2.48
CA SER A 91 -4.53 1.56 1.79
C SER A 91 -3.32 2.42 2.11
N LEU A 92 -2.22 1.77 2.48
CA LEU A 92 -0.94 2.43 2.65
C LEU A 92 -0.36 2.77 1.27
N ALA A 93 -0.18 4.06 1.04
CA ALA A 93 0.33 4.53 -0.23
C ALA A 93 1.81 4.17 -0.38
N ARG A 94 2.17 3.62 -1.52
CA ARG A 94 1.32 3.44 -2.73
C ARG A 94 1.02 1.97 -3.05
N ALA A 95 1.79 1.02 -2.52
CA ALA A 95 1.67 -0.41 -2.84
C ALA A 95 0.30 -1.00 -2.45
N GLY A 96 -0.28 -0.53 -1.35
CA GLY A 96 -1.59 -0.97 -0.90
C GLY A 96 -2.77 -0.53 -1.78
N ILE A 97 -2.63 0.55 -2.57
CA ILE A 97 -3.76 1.12 -3.32
C ILE A 97 -4.40 0.12 -4.30
N PRO A 98 -3.65 -0.51 -5.23
CA PRO A 98 -4.24 -1.46 -6.16
C PRO A 98 -4.85 -2.67 -5.44
N ILE A 99 -4.29 -3.07 -4.31
CA ILE A 99 -4.81 -4.19 -3.52
C ILE A 99 -6.14 -3.82 -2.85
N GLY A 100 -6.20 -2.66 -2.20
CA GLY A 100 -7.45 -2.17 -1.61
C GLY A 100 -8.58 -2.03 -2.65
N ILE A 101 -8.25 -1.59 -3.86
CA ILE A 101 -9.21 -1.54 -4.99
C ILE A 101 -9.72 -2.94 -5.34
N LEU A 102 -8.82 -3.92 -5.48
CA LEU A 102 -9.20 -5.29 -5.82
C LEU A 102 -10.05 -5.94 -4.72
N VAL A 103 -9.66 -5.76 -3.45
CA VAL A 103 -10.44 -6.23 -2.29
C VAL A 103 -11.82 -5.58 -2.26
N LYS A 104 -11.92 -4.25 -2.43
CA LYS A 104 -13.21 -3.53 -2.50
C LYS A 104 -14.09 -4.08 -3.61
N ARG A 105 -13.55 -4.23 -4.81
CA ARG A 105 -14.29 -4.74 -5.98
C ARG A 105 -14.77 -6.17 -5.75
N TYR A 106 -13.94 -7.03 -5.16
CA TYR A 106 -14.32 -8.40 -4.84
C TYR A 106 -15.43 -8.45 -3.78
N ILE A 107 -15.32 -7.64 -2.70
CA ILE A 107 -16.37 -7.53 -1.66
C ILE A 107 -17.69 -7.07 -2.29
N LYS A 108 -17.64 -6.07 -3.16
CA LYS A 108 -18.84 -5.59 -3.88
C LYS A 108 -19.43 -6.70 -4.76
N PHE A 109 -18.60 -7.42 -5.50
CA PHE A 109 -19.02 -8.51 -6.40
C PHE A 109 -19.66 -9.68 -5.63
N LYS A 110 -18.96 -10.19 -4.60
CA LYS A 110 -19.38 -11.41 -3.90
C LYS A 110 -20.47 -11.16 -2.85
N TYR A 111 -20.39 -10.05 -2.13
CA TYR A 111 -21.24 -9.78 -0.97
C TYR A 111 -22.26 -8.64 -1.20
N GLY A 112 -22.21 -7.95 -2.34
CA GLY A 112 -23.08 -6.81 -2.63
C GLY A 112 -22.81 -5.56 -1.76
N ILE A 113 -21.64 -5.49 -1.09
CA ILE A 113 -21.32 -4.43 -0.16
C ILE A 113 -20.32 -3.46 -0.82
N ASN A 114 -20.65 -2.18 -0.84
CA ASN A 114 -19.73 -1.14 -1.30
C ASN A 114 -19.03 -0.52 -0.08
N VAL A 115 -17.85 -1.05 0.28
CA VAL A 115 -17.05 -0.54 1.40
C VAL A 115 -16.34 0.76 1.01
N PRO A 116 -16.26 1.78 1.91
CA PRO A 116 -15.41 2.94 1.70
C PRO A 116 -13.94 2.54 1.59
N HIS A 117 -13.21 3.19 0.69
CA HIS A 117 -11.78 2.93 0.51
C HIS A 117 -11.02 4.24 0.35
N TYR A 118 -10.04 4.43 1.20
CA TYR A 118 -9.15 5.57 1.23
C TYR A 118 -7.70 5.12 1.07
N SER A 119 -6.83 6.05 0.66
CA SER A 119 -5.39 5.84 0.71
C SER A 119 -4.73 6.97 1.46
N ILE A 120 -3.80 6.62 2.34
CA ILE A 120 -3.03 7.55 3.17
C ILE A 120 -1.54 7.30 3.02
N SER A 121 -0.73 8.28 3.37
CA SER A 121 0.72 8.14 3.38
C SER A 121 1.21 7.51 4.68
N ILE A 122 2.19 6.63 4.56
CA ILE A 122 3.03 6.16 5.65
C ILE A 122 4.49 6.25 5.20
N ILE A 123 5.39 6.73 6.06
CA ILE A 123 6.78 6.94 5.73
C ILE A 123 7.63 6.35 6.84
N ARG A 124 8.50 5.41 6.49
CA ARG A 124 9.44 4.80 7.44
C ARG A 124 10.25 5.89 8.18
N GLY A 125 10.24 5.85 9.50
CA GLY A 125 10.89 6.83 10.37
C GLY A 125 10.17 8.18 10.53
N ARG A 126 9.02 8.38 9.88
CA ARG A 126 8.18 9.59 10.01
C ARG A 126 6.72 9.30 10.31
N GLY A 127 6.32 8.04 10.15
CA GLY A 127 5.01 7.56 10.52
C GLY A 127 3.90 7.78 9.51
N ILE A 128 2.67 7.71 10.02
CA ILE A 128 1.43 7.83 9.26
C ILE A 128 0.99 9.30 9.18
N ASP A 129 0.21 9.65 8.15
CA ASP A 129 -0.34 11.02 7.99
C ASP A 129 -1.44 11.30 9.02
N ASP A 130 -1.12 12.11 10.03
CA ASP A 130 -2.03 12.51 11.10
C ASP A 130 -3.27 13.25 10.58
N ASN A 131 -3.14 14.07 9.53
CA ASN A 131 -4.28 14.81 9.00
C ASN A 131 -5.26 13.86 8.30
N ALA A 132 -4.74 12.87 7.60
CA ALA A 132 -5.56 11.84 6.99
C ALA A 132 -6.25 10.98 8.06
N MET A 133 -5.55 10.62 9.14
CA MET A 133 -6.15 9.88 10.25
C MET A 133 -7.23 10.68 10.96
N LYS A 134 -7.03 11.96 11.25
CA LYS A 134 -8.07 12.84 11.84
C LYS A 134 -9.31 12.88 10.95
N TYR A 135 -9.13 13.09 9.65
CA TYR A 135 -10.25 13.10 8.70
C TYR A 135 -11.05 11.78 8.69
N LEU A 136 -10.36 10.63 8.80
CA LEU A 136 -11.01 9.33 8.86
C LEU A 136 -11.79 9.15 10.17
N LEU A 137 -11.21 9.55 11.31
CA LEU A 137 -11.82 9.42 12.62
C LEU A 137 -12.98 10.39 12.89
N GLU A 138 -13.08 11.50 12.15
CA GLU A 138 -14.28 12.35 12.14
C GLU A 138 -15.47 11.70 11.44
N LYS A 139 -15.22 10.74 10.52
CA LYS A 139 -16.26 10.11 9.70
C LYS A 139 -16.62 8.69 10.13
N TYR A 140 -15.67 7.99 10.72
CA TYR A 140 -15.79 6.57 11.00
C TYR A 140 -15.38 6.25 12.44
N ARG A 141 -15.97 5.20 12.99
CA ARG A 141 -15.54 4.69 14.29
C ARG A 141 -14.16 4.05 14.16
N PRO A 142 -13.29 4.17 15.16
CA PRO A 142 -11.93 3.61 15.14
C PRO A 142 -11.88 2.12 14.72
N GLN A 143 -12.82 1.32 15.23
CA GLN A 143 -12.90 -0.13 14.99
C GLN A 143 -13.25 -0.53 13.55
N GLN A 144 -13.72 0.44 12.73
CA GLN A 144 -14.05 0.20 11.33
C GLN A 144 -12.82 0.31 10.42
N ILE A 145 -11.75 0.97 10.88
CA ILE A 145 -10.55 1.21 10.09
C ILE A 145 -9.75 -0.08 9.97
N LEU A 146 -9.44 -0.46 8.73
CA LEU A 146 -8.59 -1.59 8.40
C LEU A 146 -7.53 -1.16 7.39
N PHE A 147 -6.27 -1.26 7.79
CA PHE A 147 -5.16 -0.93 6.91
C PHE A 147 -4.94 -2.04 5.87
N VAL A 148 -4.51 -1.63 4.66
CA VAL A 148 -4.28 -2.55 3.53
C VAL A 148 -2.94 -2.23 2.89
N ASP A 149 -2.15 -3.27 2.65
CA ASP A 149 -0.93 -3.20 1.85
C ASP A 149 -0.83 -4.39 0.89
N GLY A 150 0.18 -4.43 0.05
CA GLY A 150 0.35 -5.47 -0.94
C GLY A 150 1.01 -6.73 -0.38
N TRP A 151 2.17 -6.56 0.21
CA TRP A 151 3.07 -7.61 0.64
C TRP A 151 3.80 -7.21 1.91
N ILE A 152 4.01 -8.14 2.83
CA ILE A 152 4.81 -7.92 4.03
C ILE A 152 6.04 -8.83 3.99
N GLY A 153 7.22 -8.21 4.06
CA GLY A 153 8.48 -8.91 4.31
C GLY A 153 8.81 -8.97 5.80
N LYS A 154 9.92 -8.35 6.21
CA LYS A 154 10.36 -8.36 7.62
C LYS A 154 9.48 -7.54 8.59
N GLY A 155 8.45 -6.87 8.10
CA GLY A 155 7.47 -6.16 8.93
C GLY A 155 7.83 -4.71 9.30
N ALA A 156 8.79 -4.07 8.61
CA ALA A 156 9.21 -2.71 8.93
C ALA A 156 8.04 -1.70 8.89
N ILE A 157 7.21 -1.75 7.85
CA ILE A 157 6.03 -0.87 7.74
C ILE A 157 4.97 -1.22 8.78
N LEU A 158 4.77 -2.50 9.09
CA LEU A 158 3.85 -2.91 10.16
C LEU A 158 4.31 -2.40 11.53
N ASN A 159 5.62 -2.42 11.81
CA ASN A 159 6.17 -1.89 13.05
C ASN A 159 5.99 -0.37 13.15
N GLU A 160 6.21 0.36 12.05
CA GLU A 160 5.94 1.81 11.99
C GLU A 160 4.45 2.09 12.22
N LEU A 161 3.56 1.34 11.54
CA LEU A 161 2.12 1.45 11.73
C LEU A 161 1.70 1.19 13.18
N LYS A 162 2.18 0.12 13.81
CA LYS A 162 1.88 -0.21 15.20
C LYS A 162 2.30 0.90 16.16
N LYS A 163 3.48 1.45 15.95
CA LYS A 163 4.00 2.55 16.75
C LYS A 163 3.09 3.78 16.69
N ASP A 164 2.71 4.19 15.50
CA ASP A 164 1.94 5.42 15.31
C ASP A 164 0.46 5.26 15.70
N ILE A 165 -0.14 4.10 15.36
CA ILE A 165 -1.53 3.82 15.68
C ILE A 165 -1.77 3.74 17.20
N SER A 166 -0.74 3.47 17.99
CA SER A 166 -0.85 3.53 19.46
C SER A 166 -1.31 4.90 20.00
N ALA A 167 -1.16 5.97 19.24
CA ALA A 167 -1.65 7.32 19.57
C ALA A 167 -3.15 7.52 19.29
N TYR A 168 -3.82 6.59 18.59
CA TYR A 168 -5.22 6.70 18.20
C TYR A 168 -6.08 5.67 18.93
N GLU A 169 -6.75 6.09 19.99
CA GLU A 169 -7.55 5.21 20.85
C GLU A 169 -8.60 4.43 20.04
N GLY A 170 -8.62 3.12 20.22
CA GLY A 170 -9.58 2.21 19.60
C GLY A 170 -9.31 1.85 18.13
N VAL A 171 -8.28 2.43 17.50
CA VAL A 171 -7.83 2.02 16.15
C VAL A 171 -6.93 0.79 16.28
N SER A 172 -7.23 -0.27 15.54
CA SER A 172 -6.33 -1.43 15.43
C SER A 172 -5.25 -1.18 14.39
N ALA A 173 -4.02 -1.60 14.69
CA ALA A 173 -2.93 -1.65 13.73
C ALA A 173 -2.96 -2.93 12.85
N ASP A 174 -4.10 -3.63 12.79
CA ASP A 174 -4.28 -4.77 11.91
C ASP A 174 -4.09 -4.34 10.46
N ILE A 175 -3.33 -5.14 9.74
CA ILE A 175 -3.05 -4.90 8.33
C ILE A 175 -3.46 -6.12 7.50
N ALA A 176 -4.18 -5.86 6.43
CA ALA A 176 -4.61 -6.85 5.46
C ALA A 176 -3.69 -6.82 4.24
N VAL A 177 -3.12 -7.96 3.84
CA VAL A 177 -2.17 -8.05 2.74
C VAL A 177 -2.45 -9.23 1.82
N VAL A 178 -2.05 -9.14 0.57
CA VAL A 178 -2.19 -10.26 -0.37
C VAL A 178 -1.23 -11.38 -0.01
N ALA A 179 0.03 -11.05 0.26
CA ALA A 179 1.05 -12.03 0.59
C ALA A 179 1.82 -11.66 1.87
N ASP A 180 1.99 -12.63 2.75
CA ASP A 180 2.71 -12.52 4.02
C ASP A 180 3.65 -13.73 4.22
N PRO A 181 4.76 -13.81 3.49
CA PRO A 181 5.72 -14.90 3.65
C PRO A 181 6.42 -14.91 5.01
N ALA A 182 6.42 -13.79 5.72
CA ALA A 182 6.98 -13.71 7.07
C ALA A 182 6.02 -14.17 8.18
N ASN A 183 4.75 -14.44 7.84
CA ASN A 183 3.73 -14.90 8.78
C ASN A 183 3.53 -13.96 9.99
N VAL A 184 3.42 -12.66 9.71
CA VAL A 184 3.30 -11.60 10.73
C VAL A 184 1.90 -11.03 10.89
N THR A 185 0.95 -11.39 10.00
CA THR A 185 -0.46 -11.00 10.08
C THR A 185 -1.41 -12.16 9.80
N GLU A 186 -2.53 -12.20 10.52
CA GLU A 186 -3.60 -13.17 10.27
C GLU A 186 -4.44 -12.83 9.02
N LEU A 187 -4.54 -11.53 8.69
CA LEU A 187 -5.30 -11.04 7.54
C LEU A 187 -4.43 -11.04 6.28
N CYS A 188 -4.09 -12.22 5.79
CA CYS A 188 -3.37 -12.38 4.53
C CYS A 188 -4.11 -13.31 3.57
N GLY A 189 -3.90 -13.10 2.26
CA GLY A 189 -4.42 -13.95 1.22
C GLY A 189 -3.63 -15.25 1.08
N THR A 190 -2.32 -15.18 1.26
CA THR A 190 -1.40 -16.32 1.22
C THR A 190 -0.16 -16.06 2.05
N HIS A 191 0.49 -17.13 2.52
CA HIS A 191 1.84 -17.08 3.10
C HIS A 191 2.93 -17.45 2.08
N GLU A 192 2.56 -17.73 0.85
CA GLU A 192 3.52 -17.92 -0.23
C GLU A 192 4.10 -16.59 -0.69
N ASP A 193 5.39 -16.58 -1.03
CA ASP A 193 6.04 -15.42 -1.63
C ASP A 193 5.68 -15.35 -3.11
N ILE A 194 4.60 -14.63 -3.41
CA ILE A 194 4.10 -14.45 -4.77
C ILE A 194 4.40 -13.04 -5.28
N LEU A 195 4.80 -12.95 -6.54
CA LEU A 195 4.97 -11.66 -7.20
C LEU A 195 3.61 -10.99 -7.41
N ILE A 196 3.49 -9.75 -6.93
CA ILE A 196 2.36 -8.87 -7.22
C ILE A 196 2.75 -7.97 -8.40
N PRO A 197 2.21 -8.19 -9.62
CA PRO A 197 2.71 -7.51 -10.83
C PRO A 197 2.68 -5.99 -10.77
N SER A 198 1.73 -5.38 -10.05
CA SER A 198 1.68 -3.91 -9.89
C SER A 198 2.93 -3.34 -9.22
N SER A 199 3.65 -4.11 -8.41
CA SER A 199 4.91 -3.68 -7.80
C SER A 199 6.03 -3.48 -8.81
N CYS A 200 5.99 -4.20 -9.93
CA CYS A 200 6.99 -4.09 -10.99
C CYS A 200 6.99 -2.71 -11.68
N LEU A 201 5.88 -1.98 -11.62
CA LEU A 201 5.76 -0.63 -12.18
C LEU A 201 6.00 0.47 -11.14
N ASN A 202 6.29 0.13 -9.90
CA ASN A 202 6.77 1.08 -8.92
C ASN A 202 8.18 1.55 -9.27
N SER A 203 8.54 2.79 -8.88
CA SER A 203 9.90 3.29 -9.07
C SER A 203 10.91 2.32 -8.46
N THR A 204 11.88 1.88 -9.24
CA THR A 204 12.96 0.99 -8.80
C THR A 204 13.77 1.59 -7.65
N VAL A 205 13.85 2.92 -7.58
CA VAL A 205 14.52 3.64 -6.48
C VAL A 205 13.79 3.46 -5.16
N CYS A 206 12.46 3.40 -5.15
CA CYS A 206 11.70 3.07 -3.95
C CYS A 206 11.99 1.66 -3.46
N LEU A 207 12.12 0.70 -4.35
CA LEU A 207 12.40 -0.71 -4.00
C LEU A 207 13.80 -0.88 -3.39
N LEU A 208 14.81 -0.16 -3.90
CA LEU A 208 16.18 -0.24 -3.40
C LEU A 208 16.36 0.39 -2.01
N TYR A 209 15.61 1.46 -1.69
CA TYR A 209 15.80 2.21 -0.45
C TYR A 209 14.72 1.95 0.63
N THR A 210 13.65 1.27 0.28
CA THR A 210 12.55 0.96 1.20
C THR A 210 12.32 -0.53 1.41
N SER A 211 13.01 -1.40 0.65
CA SER A 211 12.92 -2.83 0.89
C SER A 211 13.86 -3.25 2.01
N ASP A 212 13.37 -4.08 2.91
CA ASP A 212 14.16 -4.73 3.95
C ASP A 212 15.25 -5.68 3.39
N ALA A 213 15.35 -5.81 2.09
CA ALA A 213 16.37 -6.62 1.42
C ALA A 213 17.77 -5.97 1.43
N ALA A 214 17.90 -4.75 1.95
CA ALA A 214 19.17 -4.04 2.07
C ALA A 214 19.80 -4.12 3.47
N ASP A 215 19.20 -4.86 4.41
CA ASP A 215 19.75 -5.12 5.75
C ASP A 215 20.34 -6.51 5.88
#